data_59f09cac67d5ae14726f372219f29dfa
#
_entry.id   59f09cac67d5ae14726f372219f29dfa
#
_cell.length_a   1.000
_cell.length_b   1.000
_cell.length_c   1.000
_cell.angle_alpha   90.00
_cell.angle_beta   90.00
_cell.angle_gamma   90.00
#
_symmetry.space_group_name_H-M   'P 1'
#
loop_
_entity.id
_entity.type
_entity.pdbx_description
1 polymer ?
#
loop_
_entity_poly.entity_id
_entity_poly.type
_entity_poly.pdbx_seq_one_letter_code
_entity_poly.pdbx_strand_id
1 'polypeptide(L)'
;FEAIPEMYKERLERIHPSIDHFRFPNDDPLLADAEPVICHMEPGDLMLWDSRTIHCSSPGMGTPDFDDRLFRAASLICMMPKEKSNEKVIAKRRAAVESVTSTTNWSDRFINADEFPQVLEDLASGRFKLPAVPELNDYQKALVG
;
A
#
# COMPACT_ATOMS: atom_id res chain seq x y z
N PHE A 1 13.20 -3.71 -18.86
CA PHE A 1 13.40 -2.79 -17.73
C PHE A 1 14.74 -2.10 -17.91
N GLU A 2 14.72 -0.80 -18.08
CA GLU A 2 15.94 -0.02 -18.03
C GLU A 2 16.54 -0.13 -16.62
N ALA A 3 17.84 -0.28 -16.54
CA ALA A 3 18.53 -0.30 -15.26
C ALA A 3 18.27 1.03 -14.55
N ILE A 4 18.08 0.97 -13.23
CA ILE A 4 17.97 2.18 -12.42
C ILE A 4 19.20 3.06 -12.70
N PRO A 5 19.01 4.31 -13.15
CA PRO A 5 20.11 5.20 -13.45
C PRO A 5 21.07 5.31 -12.26
N GLU A 6 22.38 5.37 -12.53
CA GLU A 6 23.43 5.38 -11.50
C GLU A 6 23.21 6.48 -10.45
N MET A 7 22.70 7.63 -10.90
CA MET A 7 22.39 8.77 -10.04
C MET A 7 21.43 8.46 -8.88
N TYR A 8 20.62 7.40 -8.99
CA TYR A 8 19.69 6.99 -7.93
C TYR A 8 20.24 5.90 -7.01
N LYS A 9 21.34 5.23 -7.37
CA LYS A 9 21.88 4.14 -6.58
C LYS A 9 22.27 4.59 -5.18
N GLU A 10 23.02 5.67 -5.05
CA GLU A 10 23.39 6.22 -3.75
C GLU A 10 22.16 6.59 -2.90
N ARG A 11 21.10 7.09 -3.53
CA ARG A 11 19.86 7.44 -2.83
C ARG A 11 19.14 6.19 -2.36
N LEU A 12 19.10 5.14 -3.19
CA LEU A 12 18.50 3.86 -2.85
C LEU A 12 19.25 3.16 -1.71
N GLU A 13 20.58 3.23 -1.70
CA GLU A 13 21.41 2.67 -0.64
C GLU A 13 21.19 3.35 0.72
N ARG A 14 20.76 4.62 0.72
CA ARG A 14 20.46 5.39 1.94
C ARG A 14 19.03 5.21 2.43
N ILE A 15 18.17 4.53 1.68
CA ILE A 15 16.80 4.28 2.11
C ILE A 15 16.83 3.25 3.24
N HIS A 16 16.23 3.61 4.36
CA HIS A 16 16.10 2.68 5.48
C HIS A 16 15.34 1.42 5.03
N PRO A 17 15.77 0.21 5.43
CA PRO A 17 15.12 -1.05 4.99
C PRO A 17 13.61 -1.15 5.28
N SER A 18 13.09 -0.34 6.19
CA SER A 18 11.65 -0.28 6.47
C SER A 18 10.87 0.54 5.45
N ILE A 19 11.56 1.37 4.65
CA ILE A 19 10.94 2.16 3.59
C ILE A 19 10.79 1.30 2.35
N ASP A 20 9.60 1.16 1.87
CA ASP A 20 9.24 0.29 0.76
C ASP A 20 8.95 1.04 -0.54
N HIS A 21 9.23 2.33 -0.57
CA HIS A 21 9.04 3.17 -1.75
C HIS A 21 10.12 4.25 -1.85
N PHE A 22 10.34 4.74 -3.05
CA PHE A 22 11.21 5.86 -3.33
C PHE A 22 10.36 7.06 -3.81
N ARG A 23 10.58 8.22 -3.20
CA ARG A 23 9.89 9.46 -3.61
C ARG A 23 10.77 10.26 -4.55
N PHE A 24 10.27 10.52 -5.74
CA PHE A 24 10.87 11.46 -6.67
C PHE A 24 10.49 12.89 -6.31
N PRO A 25 11.44 13.83 -6.24
CA PRO A 25 11.11 15.26 -6.23
C PRO A 25 10.32 15.65 -7.48
N ASN A 26 9.44 16.64 -7.37
CA ASN A 26 8.62 17.07 -8.52
C ASN A 26 9.45 17.63 -9.69
N ASP A 27 10.65 18.12 -9.41
CA ASP A 27 11.62 18.65 -10.37
C ASP A 27 12.70 17.65 -10.77
N ASP A 28 12.48 16.35 -10.49
CA ASP A 28 13.44 15.30 -10.84
C ASP A 28 13.58 15.20 -12.37
N PRO A 29 14.81 15.20 -12.90
CA PRO A 29 15.04 15.13 -14.35
C PRO A 29 14.40 13.92 -15.03
N LEU A 30 14.23 12.81 -14.31
CA LEU A 30 13.55 11.62 -14.84
C LEU A 30 12.07 11.88 -15.17
N LEU A 31 11.47 12.88 -14.52
CA LEU A 31 10.07 13.24 -14.71
C LEU A 31 9.88 14.33 -15.76
N ALA A 32 10.96 14.98 -16.21
CA ALA A 32 10.88 16.14 -17.11
C ALA A 32 10.21 15.81 -18.45
N ASP A 33 10.48 14.63 -19.00
CA ASP A 33 9.94 14.17 -20.26
C ASP A 33 8.84 13.10 -20.10
N ALA A 34 8.40 12.87 -18.86
CA ALA A 34 7.38 11.87 -18.60
C ALA A 34 5.98 12.41 -18.92
N GLU A 35 5.25 11.68 -19.74
CA GLU A 35 3.83 11.94 -19.98
C GLU A 35 2.99 11.14 -18.98
N PRO A 36 2.34 11.78 -18.00
CA PRO A 36 1.53 11.08 -17.03
C PRO A 36 0.24 10.55 -17.69
N VAL A 37 -0.09 9.30 -17.39
CA VAL A 37 -1.35 8.68 -17.81
C VAL A 37 -2.29 8.63 -16.61
N ILE A 38 -3.48 9.20 -16.75
CA ILE A 38 -4.52 9.12 -15.73
C ILE A 38 -5.37 7.88 -16.00
N CYS A 39 -5.37 6.95 -15.04
CA CYS A 39 -6.26 5.80 -15.10
C CYS A 39 -7.64 6.19 -14.56
N HIS A 40 -8.60 6.36 -15.46
CA HIS A 40 -10.00 6.54 -15.08
C HIS A 40 -10.59 5.19 -14.73
N MET A 41 -11.21 5.11 -13.55
CA MET A 41 -11.81 3.88 -13.04
C MET A 41 -13.24 4.13 -12.57
N GLU A 42 -14.09 3.15 -12.79
CA GLU A 42 -15.45 3.13 -12.29
C GLU A 42 -15.56 2.21 -11.04
N PRO A 43 -16.63 2.33 -10.26
CA PRO A 43 -16.87 1.42 -9.14
C PRO A 43 -16.92 -0.04 -9.60
N GLY A 44 -16.06 -0.88 -9.01
CA GLY A 44 -15.92 -2.29 -9.38
C GLY A 44 -14.77 -2.60 -10.30
N ASP A 45 -14.07 -1.60 -10.82
CA ASP A 45 -12.88 -1.82 -11.63
C ASP A 45 -11.72 -2.37 -10.81
N LEU A 46 -10.89 -3.18 -11.46
CA LEU A 46 -9.65 -3.71 -10.93
C LEU A 46 -8.47 -3.12 -11.72
N MET A 47 -7.58 -2.45 -11.02
CA MET A 47 -6.32 -1.99 -11.60
C MET A 47 -5.16 -2.88 -11.12
N LEU A 48 -4.39 -3.37 -12.07
CA LEU A 48 -3.15 -4.10 -11.81
C LEU A 48 -1.97 -3.25 -12.28
N TRP A 49 -1.00 -3.03 -11.43
CA TRP A 49 0.24 -2.35 -11.83
C TRP A 49 1.47 -3.02 -11.21
N ASP A 50 2.58 -2.88 -11.89
CA ASP A 50 3.88 -3.25 -11.35
C ASP A 50 4.30 -2.20 -10.30
N SER A 51 4.65 -2.61 -9.11
CA SER A 51 5.08 -1.71 -8.03
C SER A 51 6.33 -0.88 -8.36
N ARG A 52 7.06 -1.25 -9.41
CA ARG A 52 8.22 -0.51 -9.93
C ARG A 52 7.83 0.64 -10.86
N THR A 53 6.55 0.74 -11.24
CA THR A 53 6.05 1.86 -12.04
C THR A 53 6.02 3.14 -11.20
N ILE A 54 6.54 4.22 -11.76
CA ILE A 54 6.42 5.54 -11.13
C ILE A 54 4.95 5.92 -11.14
N HIS A 55 4.40 6.16 -9.96
CA HIS A 55 2.98 6.47 -9.81
C HIS A 55 2.74 7.42 -8.63
N CYS A 56 1.62 8.09 -8.69
CA CYS A 56 1.11 8.90 -7.58
C CYS A 56 -0.42 8.85 -7.53
N SER A 57 -0.97 9.23 -6.40
CA SER A 57 -2.41 9.48 -6.29
C SER A 57 -2.67 10.94 -6.56
N SER A 58 -3.61 11.24 -7.45
CA SER A 58 -4.11 12.60 -7.62
C SER A 58 -5.10 12.93 -6.49
N PRO A 59 -4.98 14.11 -5.85
CA PRO A 59 -6.02 14.57 -4.94
C PRO A 59 -7.33 14.75 -5.72
N GLY A 60 -8.46 14.57 -5.04
CA GLY A 60 -9.76 14.89 -5.60
C GLY A 60 -9.81 16.37 -5.99
N MET A 61 -10.10 16.66 -7.25
CA MET A 61 -10.33 18.02 -7.72
C MET A 61 -11.84 18.32 -7.75
N GLY A 62 -12.53 17.92 -6.68
CA GLY A 62 -13.97 18.12 -6.55
C GLY A 62 -14.35 19.59 -6.35
N THR A 63 -15.58 19.91 -6.72
CA THR A 63 -16.20 21.18 -6.34
C THR A 63 -16.54 21.17 -4.84
N PRO A 64 -16.71 22.33 -4.19
CA PRO A 64 -17.06 22.43 -2.77
C PRO A 64 -18.29 21.65 -2.32
N ASP A 65 -19.16 21.25 -3.25
CA ASP A 65 -20.37 20.49 -2.98
C ASP A 65 -20.12 19.00 -2.60
N PHE A 66 -18.86 18.56 -2.59
CA PHE A 66 -18.48 17.19 -2.23
C PHE A 66 -17.90 17.03 -0.83
N ASP A 67 -17.88 18.08 -0.01
CA ASP A 67 -17.18 18.13 1.28
C ASP A 67 -17.58 17.03 2.27
N ASP A 68 -18.77 16.46 2.16
CA ASP A 68 -19.29 15.43 3.07
C ASP A 68 -19.37 14.03 2.42
N ARG A 69 -18.86 13.84 1.22
CA ARG A 69 -18.99 12.55 0.51
C ARG A 69 -17.65 11.87 0.31
N LEU A 70 -17.61 10.58 0.62
CA LEU A 70 -16.51 9.73 0.23
C LEU A 70 -16.47 9.65 -1.31
N PHE A 71 -15.55 10.37 -1.92
CA PHE A 71 -15.44 10.47 -3.37
C PHE A 71 -14.91 9.19 -4.00
N ARG A 72 -13.96 8.52 -3.32
CA ARG A 72 -13.33 7.29 -3.79
C ARG A 72 -12.89 6.43 -2.61
N ALA A 73 -13.15 5.14 -2.71
CA ALA A 73 -12.53 4.13 -1.87
C ALA A 73 -11.78 3.14 -2.76
N ALA A 74 -10.57 2.80 -2.41
CA ALA A 74 -9.77 1.79 -3.08
C ALA A 74 -9.23 0.80 -2.06
N SER A 75 -9.34 -0.50 -2.36
CA SER A 75 -8.70 -1.55 -1.59
C SER A 75 -7.40 -1.94 -2.27
N LEU A 76 -6.30 -1.83 -1.53
CA LEU A 76 -4.97 -2.18 -2.03
C LEU A 76 -4.65 -3.62 -1.60
N ILE A 77 -4.29 -4.46 -2.56
CA ILE A 77 -3.91 -5.84 -2.33
C ILE A 77 -2.49 -6.05 -2.84
N CYS A 78 -1.58 -6.36 -1.92
CA CYS A 78 -0.19 -6.66 -2.26
C CYS A 78 0.00 -8.15 -2.41
N MET A 79 0.60 -8.56 -3.52
CA MET A 79 0.89 -9.96 -3.82
C MET A 79 2.38 -10.16 -4.03
N MET A 80 2.87 -11.32 -3.69
CA MET A 80 4.24 -11.74 -3.96
C MET A 80 4.27 -13.19 -4.45
N PRO A 81 5.29 -13.60 -5.22
CA PRO A 81 5.46 -14.98 -5.62
C PRO A 81 5.52 -15.92 -4.40
N LYS A 82 4.83 -17.05 -4.49
CA LYS A 82 4.75 -18.04 -3.41
C LYS A 82 6.12 -18.51 -2.94
N GLU A 83 7.06 -18.62 -3.87
CA GLU A 83 8.45 -19.09 -3.62
C GLU A 83 9.22 -18.14 -2.68
N LYS A 84 8.78 -16.88 -2.56
CA LYS A 84 9.35 -15.90 -1.61
C LYS A 84 8.74 -16.00 -0.23
N SER A 85 7.64 -16.75 -0.07
CA SER A 85 7.01 -16.99 1.22
C SER A 85 7.63 -18.22 1.90
N ASN A 86 7.98 -18.08 3.16
CA ASN A 86 8.40 -19.19 4.02
C ASN A 86 7.42 -19.33 5.18
N GLU A 87 7.53 -20.40 5.93
CA GLU A 87 6.63 -20.70 7.05
C GLU A 87 6.54 -19.56 8.08
N LYS A 88 7.64 -18.84 8.30
CA LYS A 88 7.67 -17.70 9.22
C LYS A 88 6.84 -16.51 8.72
N VAL A 89 6.89 -16.23 7.42
CA VAL A 89 6.06 -15.20 6.78
C VAL A 89 4.58 -15.62 6.81
N ILE A 90 4.29 -16.87 6.50
CA ILE A 90 2.94 -17.42 6.53
C ILE A 90 2.35 -17.34 7.94
N ALA A 91 3.09 -17.72 8.97
CA ALA A 91 2.64 -17.63 10.35
C ALA A 91 2.33 -16.17 10.76
N LYS A 92 3.16 -15.21 10.34
CA LYS A 92 2.92 -13.78 10.56
C LYS A 92 1.66 -13.29 9.84
N ARG A 93 1.40 -13.73 8.60
CA ARG A 93 0.18 -13.36 7.87
C ARG A 93 -1.07 -13.88 8.58
N ARG A 94 -1.06 -15.11 9.06
CA ARG A 94 -2.17 -15.67 9.82
C ARG A 94 -2.44 -14.87 11.09
N ALA A 95 -1.39 -14.55 11.84
CA ALA A 95 -1.50 -13.71 13.03
C ALA A 95 -2.00 -12.28 12.70
N ALA A 96 -1.61 -11.72 11.55
CA ALA A 96 -2.07 -10.42 11.10
C ALA A 96 -3.58 -10.42 10.77
N VAL A 97 -4.11 -11.49 10.19
CA VAL A 97 -5.56 -11.64 9.98
C VAL A 97 -6.29 -11.65 11.31
N GLU A 98 -5.79 -12.41 12.30
CA GLU A 98 -6.40 -12.51 13.64
C GLU A 98 -6.35 -11.17 14.40
N SER A 99 -5.29 -10.37 14.20
CA SER A 99 -5.13 -9.04 14.80
C SER A 99 -5.71 -7.90 13.96
N VAL A 100 -6.31 -8.21 12.80
CA VAL A 100 -6.82 -7.21 11.84
C VAL A 100 -5.74 -6.19 11.45
N THR A 101 -4.51 -6.68 11.28
CA THR A 101 -3.35 -5.87 10.90
C THR A 101 -3.10 -6.00 9.40
N SER A 102 -2.89 -4.87 8.73
CA SER A 102 -2.56 -4.82 7.31
C SER A 102 -1.06 -4.98 7.06
N THR A 103 -0.71 -5.29 5.81
CA THR A 103 0.67 -5.23 5.34
C THR A 103 1.00 -3.82 4.81
N THR A 104 2.28 -3.56 4.63
CA THR A 104 2.78 -2.42 3.83
C THR A 104 2.56 -2.71 2.34
N ASN A 105 3.28 -2.01 1.45
CA ASN A 105 3.30 -2.34 0.02
C ASN A 105 3.97 -3.70 -0.29
N TRP A 106 4.48 -4.38 0.72
CA TRP A 106 5.04 -5.72 0.64
C TRP A 106 4.22 -6.69 1.49
N SER A 107 3.81 -7.79 0.91
CA SER A 107 2.94 -8.77 1.58
C SER A 107 3.63 -9.59 2.68
N ASP A 108 4.91 -9.38 2.93
CA ASP A 108 5.71 -9.97 4.01
C ASP A 108 6.11 -8.96 5.09
N ARG A 109 5.71 -7.70 4.94
CA ARG A 109 5.97 -6.63 5.91
C ARG A 109 4.66 -6.09 6.45
N PHE A 110 4.57 -5.95 7.76
CA PHE A 110 3.34 -5.57 8.45
C PHE A 110 3.45 -4.15 8.96
N ILE A 111 2.32 -3.45 8.93
CA ILE A 111 2.23 -2.10 9.48
C ILE A 111 2.44 -2.18 10.99
N ASN A 112 3.32 -1.32 11.49
CA ASN A 112 3.47 -1.12 12.92
C ASN A 112 2.51 -0.01 13.37
N ALA A 113 1.60 -0.32 14.29
CA ALA A 113 0.63 0.64 14.81
C ALA A 113 1.30 1.85 15.49
N ASP A 114 2.49 1.68 16.07
CA ASP A 114 3.24 2.77 16.71
C ASP A 114 3.67 3.87 15.73
N GLU A 115 3.68 3.58 14.43
CA GLU A 115 3.95 4.55 13.38
C GLU A 115 2.75 5.49 13.12
N PHE A 116 1.59 5.18 13.71
CA PHE A 116 0.33 5.89 13.51
C PHE A 116 -0.30 6.30 14.86
N PRO A 117 0.32 7.22 15.60
CA PRO A 117 -0.14 7.57 16.96
C PRO A 117 -1.60 8.06 16.99
N GLN A 118 -2.04 8.76 15.93
CA GLN A 118 -3.43 9.21 15.84
C GLN A 118 -4.43 8.04 15.77
N VAL A 119 -4.08 6.97 15.08
CA VAL A 119 -4.92 5.75 15.02
C VAL A 119 -5.01 5.11 16.41
N LEU A 120 -3.91 5.07 17.15
CA LEU A 120 -3.90 4.54 18.52
C LEU A 120 -4.76 5.40 19.47
N GLU A 121 -4.70 6.72 19.34
CA GLU A 121 -5.57 7.63 20.10
C GLU A 121 -7.03 7.45 19.75
N ASP A 122 -7.36 7.28 18.47
CA ASP A 122 -8.73 7.08 18.01
C ASP A 122 -9.31 5.74 18.48
N LEU A 123 -8.48 4.69 18.51
CA LEU A 123 -8.84 3.40 19.12
C LEU A 123 -9.05 3.53 20.64
N ALA A 124 -8.13 4.17 21.35
CA ALA A 124 -8.20 4.34 22.79
C ALA A 124 -9.40 5.19 23.23
N SER A 125 -9.75 6.22 22.46
CA SER A 125 -10.92 7.08 22.71
C SER A 125 -12.25 6.48 22.25
N GLY A 126 -12.23 5.34 21.53
CA GLY A 126 -13.42 4.72 20.96
C GLY A 126 -13.98 5.44 19.73
N ARG A 127 -13.29 6.44 19.19
CA ARG A 127 -13.67 7.10 17.93
C ARG A 127 -13.55 6.15 16.74
N PHE A 128 -12.61 5.22 16.81
CA PHE A 128 -12.44 4.17 15.83
C PHE A 128 -12.51 2.80 16.52
N LYS A 129 -13.12 1.84 15.85
CA LYS A 129 -13.17 0.44 16.29
C LYS A 129 -12.61 -0.44 15.20
N LEU A 130 -11.76 -1.37 15.59
CA LEU A 130 -11.32 -2.41 14.66
C LEU A 130 -12.53 -3.22 14.18
N PRO A 131 -12.58 -3.57 12.91
CA PRO A 131 -13.59 -4.48 12.40
C PRO A 131 -13.45 -5.86 13.10
N ALA A 132 -14.52 -6.64 13.04
CA ALA A 132 -14.46 -8.02 13.50
C ALA A 132 -13.44 -8.82 12.66
N VAL A 133 -12.78 -9.77 13.30
CA VAL A 133 -11.90 -10.70 12.57
C VAL A 133 -12.72 -11.42 11.51
N PRO A 134 -12.30 -11.40 10.22
CA PRO A 134 -13.08 -12.00 9.14
C PRO A 134 -13.06 -13.53 9.24
N GLU A 135 -14.20 -14.15 9.02
CA GLU A 135 -14.26 -15.59 8.79
C GLU A 135 -13.83 -15.88 7.35
N LEU A 136 -12.64 -16.48 7.22
CA LEU A 136 -12.08 -16.82 5.93
C LEU A 136 -12.56 -18.19 5.46
N ASN A 137 -13.03 -18.30 4.23
CA ASN A 137 -13.23 -19.57 3.56
C ASN A 137 -11.89 -20.24 3.19
N ASP A 138 -11.91 -21.49 2.73
CA ASP A 138 -10.67 -22.23 2.46
C ASP A 138 -9.84 -21.62 1.33
N TYR A 139 -10.47 -21.02 0.33
CA TYR A 139 -9.76 -20.31 -0.73
C TYR A 139 -9.02 -19.07 -0.18
N GLN A 140 -9.70 -18.29 0.65
CA GLN A 140 -9.10 -17.10 1.28
C GLN A 140 -7.97 -17.49 2.24
N LYS A 141 -8.14 -18.59 3.01
CA LYS A 141 -7.06 -19.14 3.85
C LYS A 141 -5.85 -19.54 3.01
N ALA A 142 -6.06 -20.13 1.84
CA ALA A 142 -4.98 -20.51 0.93
C ALA A 142 -4.23 -19.30 0.35
N LEU A 143 -4.89 -18.13 0.22
CA LEU A 143 -4.24 -16.88 -0.19
C LEU A 143 -3.38 -16.26 0.92
N VAL A 144 -3.76 -16.49 2.16
CA VAL A 144 -2.96 -16.04 3.32
C VAL A 144 -1.70 -16.90 3.48
N GLY A 145 -1.81 -18.17 3.14
CA GLY A 145 -0.72 -19.15 3.18
C GLY A 145 -1.02 -20.38 4.01
#